data_272fe2b8fa2f8356f76dafa325a49051
#
_entry.id   272fe2b8fa2f8356f76dafa325a49051
#
_cell.length_a   1.000
_cell.length_b   1.000
_cell.length_c   1.000
_cell.angle_alpha   90.00
_cell.angle_beta   90.00
_cell.angle_gamma   90.00
#
_symmetry.space_group_name_H-M   'P 1'
#
loop_
_entity.id
_entity.type
_entity.pdbx_description
1 polymer ?
#
loop_
_entity_poly.entity_id
_entity_poly.type
_entity_poly.pdbx_seq_one_letter_code
_entity_poly.pdbx_strand_id
1 'polypeptide(L)'
;MKGFVTEFTERTDSMNAQITELEAQLNEKNKTIEELKEELNRKDEENKTAISKLSDENQALKTHLNSTALALAEFYEATMANNA
;
A
#
# COMPACT_ATOMS: atom_id res chain seq x y z
N MET A 1 -55.46 -21.37 16.36
CA MET A 1 -54.59 -22.07 15.40
C MET A 1 -54.41 -21.20 14.17
N LYS A 2 -53.19 -20.97 13.77
CA LYS A 2 -52.89 -20.19 12.56
C LYS A 2 -53.19 -21.02 11.31
N GLY A 3 -53.76 -20.41 10.31
CA GLY A 3 -54.00 -21.04 9.03
C GLY A 3 -52.74 -21.13 8.20
N PHE A 4 -52.76 -22.02 7.21
CA PHE A 4 -51.67 -22.22 6.29
C PHE A 4 -51.24 -20.94 5.57
N VAL A 5 -52.23 -20.13 5.14
CA VAL A 5 -51.98 -18.86 4.45
C VAL A 5 -51.24 -17.88 5.36
N THR A 6 -51.65 -17.82 6.64
CA THR A 6 -51.01 -16.92 7.61
C THR A 6 -49.56 -17.33 7.85
N GLU A 7 -49.27 -18.61 8.03
CA GLU A 7 -47.93 -19.13 8.23
C GLU A 7 -47.06 -18.89 7.00
N PHE A 8 -47.62 -19.11 5.81
CA PHE A 8 -46.89 -18.88 4.57
C PHE A 8 -46.54 -17.40 4.42
N THR A 9 -47.46 -16.50 4.70
CA THR A 9 -47.20 -15.06 4.64
C THR A 9 -46.13 -14.64 5.62
N GLU A 10 -46.19 -15.13 6.86
CA GLU A 10 -45.18 -14.83 7.88
C GLU A 10 -43.79 -15.28 7.48
N ARG A 11 -43.67 -16.47 6.91
CA ARG A 11 -42.38 -17.02 6.42
C ARG A 11 -41.84 -16.19 5.24
N THR A 12 -42.74 -15.82 4.33
CA THR A 12 -42.36 -15.01 3.18
C THR A 12 -41.86 -13.64 3.63
N ASP A 13 -42.56 -13.00 4.56
CA ASP A 13 -42.18 -11.70 5.11
C ASP A 13 -40.84 -11.78 5.84
N SER A 14 -40.63 -12.86 6.62
CA SER A 14 -39.37 -13.09 7.31
C SER A 14 -38.21 -13.27 6.34
N MET A 15 -38.41 -14.05 5.28
CA MET A 15 -37.39 -14.27 4.26
C MET A 15 -37.06 -12.98 3.50
N ASN A 16 -38.09 -12.19 3.16
CA ASN A 16 -37.90 -10.92 2.49
C ASN A 16 -37.11 -9.95 3.36
N ALA A 17 -37.38 -9.92 4.67
CA ALA A 17 -36.64 -9.09 5.61
C ALA A 17 -35.17 -9.51 5.67
N GLN A 18 -34.90 -10.82 5.68
CA GLN A 18 -33.54 -11.34 5.66
C GLN A 18 -32.81 -11.00 4.36
N ILE A 19 -33.49 -11.10 3.23
CA ILE A 19 -32.91 -10.73 1.93
C ILE A 19 -32.54 -9.25 1.91
N THR A 20 -33.43 -8.39 2.38
CA THR A 20 -33.18 -6.95 2.43
C THR A 20 -31.96 -6.64 3.31
N GLU A 21 -31.84 -7.28 4.46
CA GLU A 21 -30.72 -7.10 5.36
C GLU A 21 -29.40 -7.58 4.72
N LEU A 22 -29.43 -8.75 4.07
CA LEU A 22 -28.26 -9.29 3.38
C LEU A 22 -27.82 -8.41 2.22
N GLU A 23 -28.77 -7.86 1.47
CA GLU A 23 -28.47 -6.91 0.40
C GLU A 23 -27.79 -5.65 0.95
N ALA A 24 -28.27 -5.12 2.06
CA ALA A 24 -27.67 -3.97 2.71
C ALA A 24 -26.24 -4.28 3.18
N GLN A 25 -26.03 -5.45 3.79
CA GLN A 25 -24.70 -5.88 4.22
C GLN A 25 -23.75 -6.07 3.03
N LEU A 26 -24.25 -6.62 1.94
CA LEU A 26 -23.47 -6.81 0.73
C LEU A 26 -23.04 -5.48 0.13
N ASN A 27 -23.93 -4.52 0.04
CA ASN A 27 -23.63 -3.19 -0.45
C ASN A 27 -22.56 -2.50 0.41
N GLU A 28 -22.67 -2.62 1.72
CA GLU A 28 -21.70 -2.04 2.65
C GLU A 28 -20.33 -2.69 2.50
N LYS A 29 -20.29 -4.01 2.37
CA LYS A 29 -19.03 -4.73 2.16
C LYS A 29 -18.40 -4.39 0.82
N ASN A 30 -19.20 -4.25 -0.23
CA ASN A 30 -18.70 -3.84 -1.53
C ASN A 30 -18.09 -2.43 -1.48
N LYS A 31 -18.72 -1.53 -0.75
CA LYS A 31 -18.20 -0.18 -0.52
C LYS A 31 -16.85 -0.24 0.19
N THR A 32 -16.74 -1.05 1.23
CA THR A 32 -15.49 -1.24 1.97
C THR A 32 -14.39 -1.81 1.06
N ILE A 33 -14.74 -2.78 0.20
CA ILE A 33 -13.79 -3.36 -0.75
C ILE A 33 -13.26 -2.29 -1.71
N GLU A 34 -14.13 -1.44 -2.24
CA GLU A 34 -13.70 -0.36 -3.13
C GLU A 34 -12.78 0.64 -2.42
N GLU A 35 -13.12 1.01 -1.19
CA GLU A 35 -12.28 1.89 -0.38
C GLU A 35 -10.90 1.28 -0.11
N LEU A 36 -10.86 -0.01 0.19
CA LEU A 36 -9.60 -0.73 0.43
C LEU A 36 -8.76 -0.84 -0.84
N LYS A 37 -9.39 -1.04 -1.99
CA LYS A 37 -8.68 -1.06 -3.28
C LYS A 37 -8.04 0.29 -3.58
N GLU A 38 -8.76 1.38 -3.36
CA GLU A 38 -8.24 2.72 -3.57
C GLU A 38 -7.06 3.01 -2.64
N GLU A 39 -7.19 2.63 -1.37
CA GLU A 39 -6.11 2.82 -0.40
C GLU A 39 -4.89 1.98 -0.75
N LEU A 40 -5.10 0.74 -1.19
CA LEU A 40 -4.01 -0.14 -1.62
C LEU A 40 -3.27 0.46 -2.82
N ASN A 41 -3.99 0.96 -3.80
CA ASN A 41 -3.38 1.62 -4.95
C ASN A 41 -2.59 2.86 -4.54
N ARG A 42 -3.11 3.65 -3.63
CA ARG A 42 -2.42 4.84 -3.12
C ARG A 42 -1.13 4.48 -2.43
N LYS A 43 -1.17 3.48 -1.55
CA LYS A 43 0.03 3.00 -0.85
C LYS A 43 1.05 2.40 -1.79
N ASP A 44 0.59 1.68 -2.81
CA ASP A 44 1.47 1.12 -3.84
C ASP A 44 2.23 2.22 -4.58
N GLU A 45 1.54 3.29 -4.97
CA GLU A 45 2.17 4.44 -5.62
C GLU A 45 3.13 5.17 -4.67
N GLU A 46 2.74 5.35 -3.41
CA GLU A 46 3.62 5.95 -2.39
C GLU A 46 4.89 5.13 -2.22
N ASN A 47 4.75 3.80 -2.18
CA ASN A 47 5.90 2.89 -2.04
C ASN A 47 6.81 2.95 -3.25
N LYS A 48 6.26 2.98 -4.45
CA LYS A 48 7.04 3.11 -5.69
C LYS A 48 7.85 4.41 -5.68
N THR A 49 7.22 5.50 -5.29
CA THR A 49 7.88 6.80 -5.18
C THR A 49 9.00 6.75 -4.15
N ALA A 50 8.75 6.16 -2.98
CA ALA A 50 9.74 6.03 -1.92
C ALA A 50 10.94 5.17 -2.36
N ILE A 51 10.68 4.06 -3.05
CA ILE A 51 11.73 3.18 -3.56
C ILE A 51 12.58 3.90 -4.59
N SER A 52 11.95 4.62 -5.52
CA SER A 52 12.67 5.41 -6.52
C SER A 52 13.55 6.46 -5.88
N LYS A 53 13.04 7.17 -4.88
CA LYS A 53 13.79 8.20 -4.16
C LYS A 53 14.99 7.58 -3.42
N LEU A 54 14.77 6.45 -2.73
CA LEU A 54 15.84 5.76 -2.02
C LEU A 54 16.91 5.23 -2.96
N SER A 55 16.51 4.74 -4.13
CA SER A 55 17.44 4.29 -5.16
C SER A 55 18.32 5.44 -5.65
N ASP A 56 17.73 6.60 -5.91
CA ASP A 56 18.45 7.79 -6.35
C ASP A 56 19.40 8.29 -5.26
N GLU A 57 18.94 8.32 -4.02
CA GLU A 57 19.79 8.71 -2.88
C GLU A 57 20.96 7.75 -2.69
N ASN A 58 20.72 6.44 -2.82
CA ASN A 58 21.78 5.44 -2.72
C ASN A 58 22.83 5.62 -3.83
N GLN A 59 22.39 5.91 -5.03
CA GLN A 59 23.30 6.15 -6.15
C GLN A 59 24.13 7.40 -5.92
N ALA A 60 23.49 8.48 -5.46
CA ALA A 60 24.19 9.73 -5.12
C ALA A 60 25.22 9.51 -4.00
N LEU A 61 24.86 8.73 -2.97
CA LEU A 61 25.79 8.38 -1.90
C LEU A 61 26.99 7.58 -2.38
N LYS A 62 26.78 6.62 -3.28
CA LYS A 62 27.86 5.85 -3.88
C LYS A 62 28.81 6.74 -4.67
N THR A 63 28.26 7.64 -5.47
CA THR A 63 29.05 8.59 -6.25
C THR A 63 29.88 9.49 -5.32
N HIS A 64 29.24 9.99 -4.26
CA HIS A 64 29.90 10.85 -3.29
C HIS A 64 31.01 10.10 -2.55
N LEU A 65 30.75 8.86 -2.14
CA LEU A 65 31.73 8.02 -1.48
C LEU A 65 32.96 7.76 -2.40
N ASN A 66 32.69 7.44 -3.66
CA ASN A 66 33.76 7.22 -4.63
C ASN A 66 34.61 8.47 -4.86
N SER A 67 33.96 9.63 -4.95
CA SER A 67 34.67 10.91 -5.09
C SER A 67 35.51 11.24 -3.88
N THR A 68 34.99 10.98 -2.68
CA THR A 68 35.73 11.18 -1.43
C THR A 68 36.93 10.23 -1.34
N ALA A 69 36.73 8.97 -1.69
CA ALA A 69 37.81 7.98 -1.67
C ALA A 69 38.93 8.37 -2.66
N LEU A 70 38.54 8.82 -3.85
CA LEU A 70 39.54 9.26 -4.85
C LEU A 70 40.29 10.51 -4.36
N ALA A 71 39.59 11.48 -3.82
CA ALA A 71 40.22 12.69 -3.27
C ALA A 71 41.21 12.35 -2.13
N LEU A 72 40.84 11.37 -1.28
CA LEU A 72 41.68 10.92 -0.19
C LEU A 72 42.93 10.23 -0.73
N ALA A 73 42.78 9.39 -1.75
CA ALA A 73 43.91 8.69 -2.39
C ALA A 73 44.89 9.70 -3.04
N GLU A 74 44.34 10.71 -3.73
CA GLU A 74 45.15 11.76 -4.35
C GLU A 74 45.92 12.58 -3.31
N PHE A 75 45.25 12.89 -2.21
CA PHE A 75 45.86 13.60 -1.09
C PHE A 75 47.02 12.77 -0.48
N TYR A 76 46.81 11.49 -0.30
CA TYR A 76 47.80 10.56 0.23
C TYR A 76 49.01 10.49 -0.69
N GLU A 77 48.80 10.34 -1.99
CA GLU A 77 49.90 10.29 -2.98
C GLU A 77 50.67 11.59 -2.99
N ALA A 78 49.99 12.75 -2.94
CA ALA A 78 50.65 14.04 -2.90
C ALA A 78 51.51 14.19 -1.63
N THR A 79 51.00 13.73 -0.49
CA THR A 79 51.73 13.76 0.77
C THR A 79 52.95 12.88 0.73
N MET A 80 52.81 11.67 0.18
CA MET A 80 53.96 10.75 0.01
C MET A 80 55.03 11.31 -0.94
N ALA A 81 54.60 11.93 -2.02
CA ALA A 81 55.52 12.56 -2.97
C ALA A 81 56.31 13.71 -2.33
N ASN A 82 55.65 14.50 -1.49
CA ASN A 82 56.30 15.62 -0.79
C ASN A 82 57.32 15.14 0.28
N ASN A 83 57.08 13.96 0.84
CA ASN A 83 57.97 13.38 1.86
C ASN A 83 59.07 12.51 1.31
N ALA A 84 59.08 12.26 0.02
CA ALA A 84 60.09 11.40 -0.63
C ALA A 84 61.40 12.14 -0.99
#